data_d11e0e595f4cea33ad9930cee3f40fef
#
_entry.id   d11e0e595f4cea33ad9930cee3f40fef
#
_cell.length_a   1.000
_cell.length_b   1.000
_cell.length_c   1.000
_cell.angle_alpha   90.00
_cell.angle_beta   90.00
_cell.angle_gamma   90.00
#
_symmetry.space_group_name_H-M   'P 1'
#
loop_
_entity.id
_entity.type
_entity.pdbx_description
1 polymer ?
#
loop_
_entity_poly.entity_id
_entity_poly.type
_entity_poly.pdbx_seq_one_letter_code
_entity_poly.pdbx_strand_id
1 'polypeptide(L)'
;MHVRYRPFGVVAALLVAAGLAAAGWFAARGMTDLRTGDRFVTVKGSAERTVDADLVVWPLSQTVGGNDLAAVQAQLDANTATVRAFLAGAGFGEDEVVVSPPRLEDRWAYSYGENRPPERYRYSNTVTLRTSKVAQAMAALRRSGDIVAK
;
A
#
# COMPACT_ATOMS: atom_id res chain seq x y z
N MET A 1 -29.00 74.82 44.74
CA MET A 1 -29.75 73.83 43.95
C MET A 1 -29.46 72.43 44.52
N HIS A 2 -30.36 72.02 45.49
CA HIS A 2 -30.16 70.74 46.20
C HIS A 2 -30.80 69.61 45.38
N VAL A 3 -29.97 68.76 44.74
CA VAL A 3 -30.43 67.57 44.08
C VAL A 3 -30.87 66.56 45.14
N ARG A 4 -32.16 66.42 45.36
CA ARG A 4 -32.73 65.35 46.19
C ARG A 4 -32.57 64.01 45.52
N TYR A 5 -31.53 63.23 45.82
CA TYR A 5 -31.41 61.85 45.37
C TYR A 5 -32.54 61.06 46.00
N ARG A 6 -33.45 60.56 45.14
CA ARG A 6 -34.49 59.64 45.53
C ARG A 6 -33.82 58.30 45.88
N PRO A 7 -33.93 57.75 47.09
CA PRO A 7 -33.23 56.54 47.47
C PRO A 7 -33.55 55.35 46.54
N PHE A 8 -34.71 55.40 45.92
CA PHE A 8 -35.13 54.39 44.89
C PHE A 8 -34.24 54.36 43.67
N GLY A 9 -33.70 55.49 43.21
CA GLY A 9 -32.83 55.52 42.03
C GLY A 9 -31.43 54.93 42.31
N VAL A 10 -30.93 55.09 43.52
CA VAL A 10 -29.62 54.54 43.94
C VAL A 10 -29.70 53.04 44.07
N VAL A 11 -30.78 52.48 44.63
CA VAL A 11 -31.00 51.06 44.76
C VAL A 11 -31.17 50.40 43.37
N ALA A 12 -31.90 51.00 42.45
CA ALA A 12 -32.06 50.55 41.10
C ALA A 12 -30.71 50.54 40.33
N ALA A 13 -29.89 51.60 40.49
CA ALA A 13 -28.59 51.63 39.85
C ALA A 13 -27.62 50.58 40.40
N LEU A 14 -27.65 50.25 41.69
CA LEU A 14 -26.86 49.20 42.28
C LEU A 14 -27.29 47.83 41.80
N LEU A 15 -28.60 47.59 41.66
CA LEU A 15 -29.11 46.29 41.10
C LEU A 15 -28.69 46.10 39.65
N VAL A 16 -28.77 47.17 38.84
CA VAL A 16 -28.30 47.08 37.43
C VAL A 16 -26.80 46.85 37.35
N ALA A 17 -26.02 47.55 38.18
CA ALA A 17 -24.56 47.35 38.23
C ALA A 17 -24.17 45.92 38.66
N ALA A 18 -24.85 45.38 39.67
CA ALA A 18 -24.66 43.98 40.11
C ALA A 18 -25.05 42.97 39.03
N GLY A 19 -26.15 43.22 38.32
CA GLY A 19 -26.59 42.37 37.18
C GLY A 19 -25.59 42.37 36.02
N LEU A 20 -25.04 43.54 35.66
CA LEU A 20 -24.00 43.63 34.62
C LEU A 20 -22.68 42.97 35.03
N ALA A 21 -22.28 43.11 36.30
CA ALA A 21 -21.09 42.47 36.83
C ALA A 21 -21.24 40.92 36.81
N ALA A 22 -22.40 40.40 37.21
CA ALA A 22 -22.68 38.98 37.16
C ALA A 22 -22.71 38.45 35.71
N ALA A 23 -23.36 39.17 34.80
CA ALA A 23 -23.41 38.80 33.37
C ALA A 23 -21.98 38.77 32.75
N GLY A 24 -21.15 39.77 33.05
CA GLY A 24 -19.75 39.80 32.62
C GLY A 24 -18.91 38.63 33.15
N TRP A 25 -19.14 38.27 34.43
CA TRP A 25 -18.46 37.13 35.05
C TRP A 25 -18.83 35.79 34.39
N PHE A 26 -20.12 35.57 34.12
CA PHE A 26 -20.58 34.35 33.45
C PHE A 26 -20.12 34.29 31.99
N ALA A 27 -20.14 35.43 31.28
CA ALA A 27 -19.61 35.48 29.91
C ALA A 27 -18.11 35.18 29.86
N ALA A 28 -17.31 35.73 30.80
CA ALA A 28 -15.89 35.43 30.87
C ALA A 28 -15.59 33.95 31.16
N ARG A 29 -16.36 33.32 32.04
CA ARG A 29 -16.23 31.89 32.31
C ARG A 29 -16.62 31.05 31.12
N GLY A 30 -17.72 31.35 30.46
CA GLY A 30 -18.15 30.63 29.24
C GLY A 30 -17.12 30.71 28.11
N MET A 31 -16.43 31.84 27.96
CA MET A 31 -15.33 32.00 27.00
C MET A 31 -14.08 31.18 27.35
N THR A 32 -13.77 31.01 28.64
CA THR A 32 -12.64 30.16 29.04
C THR A 32 -12.93 28.71 28.80
N ASP A 33 -14.15 28.24 29.04
CA ASP A 33 -14.56 26.84 28.78
C ASP A 33 -14.57 26.50 27.28
N LEU A 34 -14.93 27.45 26.40
CA LEU A 34 -14.83 27.31 24.97
C LEU A 34 -13.37 27.25 24.46
N ARG A 35 -12.44 27.91 25.16
CA ARG A 35 -11.00 27.86 24.79
C ARG A 35 -10.28 26.63 25.30
N THR A 36 -10.75 26.02 26.37
CA THR A 36 -10.21 24.77 26.93
C THR A 36 -10.93 23.53 26.40
N GLY A 37 -11.93 23.71 25.52
CA GLY A 37 -12.58 22.60 24.81
C GLY A 37 -11.56 21.67 24.20
N ASP A 38 -11.65 20.44 24.56
CA ASP A 38 -10.88 19.24 24.23
C ASP A 38 -9.91 19.37 23.04
N ARG A 39 -8.67 19.73 23.33
CA ARG A 39 -7.57 19.58 22.38
C ARG A 39 -7.14 18.11 22.37
N PHE A 40 -7.83 17.30 21.59
CA PHE A 40 -7.37 15.95 21.30
C PHE A 40 -6.21 16.02 20.32
N VAL A 41 -5.05 15.60 20.77
CA VAL A 41 -3.92 15.33 19.88
C VAL A 41 -3.96 13.84 19.56
N THR A 42 -4.38 13.50 18.34
CA THR A 42 -4.28 12.13 17.84
C THR A 42 -2.83 11.88 17.43
N VAL A 43 -2.09 11.15 18.26
CA VAL A 43 -0.75 10.68 17.92
C VAL A 43 -0.88 9.31 17.27
N LYS A 44 -0.52 9.21 15.99
CA LYS A 44 -0.34 7.92 15.32
C LYS A 44 1.09 7.46 15.59
N GLY A 45 1.24 6.44 16.40
CA GLY A 45 2.49 5.73 16.59
C GLY A 45 2.54 4.51 15.67
N SER A 46 3.64 4.28 14.96
CA SER A 46 3.95 3.01 14.32
C SER A 46 4.94 2.26 15.22
N ALA A 47 4.66 0.98 15.48
CA ALA A 47 5.61 0.08 16.10
C ALA A 47 6.12 -0.88 15.03
N GLU A 48 7.43 -0.95 14.84
CA GLU A 48 8.08 -1.89 13.95
C GLU A 48 8.74 -2.98 14.78
N ARG A 49 8.47 -4.22 14.40
CA ARG A 49 9.10 -5.39 15.00
C ARG A 49 9.71 -6.23 13.90
N THR A 50 11.00 -6.43 13.94
CA THR A 50 11.69 -7.41 13.08
C THR A 50 11.33 -8.81 13.54
N VAL A 51 10.81 -9.62 12.62
CA VAL A 51 10.52 -11.04 12.84
C VAL A 51 11.22 -11.84 11.74
N ASP A 52 11.64 -13.05 12.04
CA ASP A 52 12.18 -13.96 11.05
C ASP A 52 11.07 -14.36 10.07
N ALA A 53 11.41 -14.42 8.78
CA ALA A 53 10.46 -14.86 7.75
C ALA A 53 10.27 -16.39 7.88
N ASP A 54 9.01 -16.81 7.87
CA ASP A 54 8.59 -18.23 7.93
C ASP A 54 8.10 -18.76 6.58
N LEU A 55 7.91 -17.86 5.61
CA LEU A 55 7.44 -18.17 4.27
C LEU A 55 8.18 -17.34 3.22
N VAL A 56 8.57 -17.98 2.13
CA VAL A 56 9.06 -17.32 0.92
C VAL A 56 8.05 -17.52 -0.19
N VAL A 57 7.68 -16.43 -0.85
CA VAL A 57 6.92 -16.43 -2.10
C VAL A 57 7.80 -15.75 -3.14
N TRP A 58 8.28 -16.53 -4.11
CA TRP A 58 9.20 -16.04 -5.14
C TRP A 58 8.59 -16.23 -6.53
N PRO A 59 8.04 -15.16 -7.14
CA PRO A 59 7.54 -15.21 -8.51
C PRO A 59 8.67 -15.03 -9.52
N LEU A 60 8.77 -15.96 -10.47
CA LEU A 60 9.69 -15.96 -11.60
C LEU A 60 8.86 -15.74 -12.87
N SER A 61 8.75 -14.50 -13.29
CA SER A 61 7.99 -14.14 -14.48
C SER A 61 8.84 -14.31 -15.73
N GLN A 62 8.25 -14.91 -16.77
CA GLN A 62 8.86 -15.18 -18.05
C GLN A 62 8.04 -14.54 -19.17
N THR A 63 8.72 -14.00 -20.16
CA THR A 63 8.09 -13.40 -21.33
C THR A 63 8.90 -13.76 -22.57
N VAL A 64 8.22 -14.23 -23.61
CA VAL A 64 8.79 -14.51 -24.91
C VAL A 64 8.03 -13.70 -25.95
N GLY A 65 8.74 -13.10 -26.89
CA GLY A 65 8.18 -12.36 -28.00
C GLY A 65 8.58 -12.98 -29.33
N GLY A 66 7.74 -12.79 -30.37
CA GLY A 66 8.05 -13.25 -31.72
C GLY A 66 6.88 -13.09 -32.68
N ASN A 67 7.10 -13.51 -33.92
CA ASN A 67 6.11 -13.40 -35.02
C ASN A 67 5.44 -14.73 -35.34
N ASP A 68 5.99 -15.82 -34.87
CA ASP A 68 5.41 -17.17 -35.00
C ASP A 68 4.89 -17.63 -33.63
N LEU A 69 3.59 -17.83 -33.53
CA LEU A 69 2.94 -18.19 -32.26
C LEU A 69 3.40 -19.56 -31.75
N ALA A 70 3.58 -20.55 -32.67
CA ALA A 70 3.99 -21.90 -32.28
C ALA A 70 5.43 -21.88 -31.71
N ALA A 71 6.32 -21.14 -32.35
CA ALA A 71 7.70 -20.96 -31.87
C ALA A 71 7.76 -20.25 -30.52
N VAL A 72 6.97 -19.19 -30.35
CA VAL A 72 6.89 -18.44 -29.09
C VAL A 72 6.34 -19.31 -27.95
N GLN A 73 5.33 -20.12 -28.21
CA GLN A 73 4.78 -21.07 -27.27
C GLN A 73 5.81 -22.12 -26.86
N ALA A 74 6.44 -22.78 -27.84
CA ALA A 74 7.47 -23.79 -27.57
C ALA A 74 8.63 -23.25 -26.76
N GLN A 75 9.05 -22.00 -27.03
CA GLN A 75 10.11 -21.33 -26.25
C GLN A 75 9.69 -21.06 -24.82
N LEU A 76 8.45 -20.59 -24.57
CA LEU A 76 7.96 -20.35 -23.22
C LEU A 76 7.86 -21.67 -22.44
N ASP A 77 7.41 -22.74 -23.06
CA ASP A 77 7.34 -24.06 -22.43
C ASP A 77 8.74 -24.59 -22.07
N ALA A 78 9.73 -24.42 -22.96
CA ALA A 78 11.12 -24.77 -22.69
C ALA A 78 11.72 -23.96 -21.54
N ASN A 79 11.46 -22.63 -21.50
CA ASN A 79 11.88 -21.77 -20.42
C ASN A 79 11.23 -22.19 -19.08
N THR A 80 9.94 -22.50 -19.10
CA THR A 80 9.20 -22.98 -17.93
C THR A 80 9.78 -24.29 -17.38
N ALA A 81 10.10 -25.22 -18.28
CA ALA A 81 10.75 -26.48 -17.91
C ALA A 81 12.14 -26.22 -17.27
N THR A 82 12.91 -25.29 -17.83
CA THR A 82 14.24 -24.92 -17.30
C THR A 82 14.13 -24.36 -15.87
N VAL A 83 13.16 -23.47 -15.62
CA VAL A 83 12.93 -22.90 -14.27
C VAL A 83 12.49 -23.99 -13.29
N ARG A 84 11.57 -24.89 -13.71
CA ARG A 84 11.15 -26.02 -12.86
C ARG A 84 12.31 -26.95 -12.54
N ALA A 85 13.14 -27.27 -13.52
CA ALA A 85 14.32 -28.11 -13.32
C ALA A 85 15.35 -27.45 -12.35
N PHE A 86 15.52 -26.15 -12.46
CA PHE A 86 16.37 -25.39 -11.50
C PHE A 86 15.82 -25.46 -10.08
N LEU A 87 14.53 -25.24 -9.89
CA LEU A 87 13.89 -25.30 -8.57
C LEU A 87 13.95 -26.72 -7.99
N ALA A 88 13.68 -27.74 -8.80
CA ALA A 88 13.83 -29.14 -8.40
C ALA A 88 15.27 -29.47 -8.02
N GLY A 89 16.25 -29.03 -8.81
CA GLY A 89 17.68 -29.17 -8.51
C GLY A 89 18.14 -28.42 -7.26
N ALA A 90 17.40 -27.37 -6.87
CA ALA A 90 17.58 -26.65 -5.60
C ALA A 90 16.86 -27.33 -4.42
N GLY A 91 16.15 -28.46 -4.65
CA GLY A 91 15.53 -29.30 -3.62
C GLY A 91 14.12 -28.88 -3.23
N PHE A 92 13.40 -28.15 -4.10
CA PHE A 92 12.00 -27.81 -3.90
C PHE A 92 11.08 -28.85 -4.55
N GLY A 93 10.01 -29.23 -3.85
CA GLY A 93 9.00 -30.17 -4.34
C GLY A 93 8.08 -29.53 -5.37
N GLU A 94 7.40 -30.38 -6.15
CA GLU A 94 6.42 -29.90 -7.15
C GLU A 94 5.22 -29.21 -6.50
N ASP A 95 4.87 -29.58 -5.28
CA ASP A 95 3.81 -28.98 -4.46
C ASP A 95 4.15 -27.54 -3.99
N GLU A 96 5.44 -27.20 -3.96
CA GLU A 96 5.93 -25.87 -3.62
C GLU A 96 5.98 -24.94 -4.86
N VAL A 97 5.78 -25.47 -6.09
CA VAL A 97 5.93 -24.74 -7.35
C VAL A 97 4.59 -24.65 -8.10
N VAL A 98 4.09 -23.44 -8.27
CA VAL A 98 2.86 -23.17 -8.99
C VAL A 98 3.17 -22.44 -10.30
N VAL A 99 2.69 -22.97 -11.42
CA VAL A 99 2.79 -22.31 -12.73
C VAL A 99 1.46 -21.66 -13.08
N SER A 100 1.47 -20.35 -13.33
CA SER A 100 0.26 -19.64 -13.76
C SER A 100 -0.11 -20.01 -15.20
N PRO A 101 -1.40 -19.98 -15.55
CA PRO A 101 -1.81 -20.07 -16.96
C PRO A 101 -1.08 -19.04 -17.81
N PRO A 102 -0.60 -19.41 -19.00
CA PRO A 102 0.08 -18.48 -19.87
C PRO A 102 -0.89 -17.44 -20.44
N ARG A 103 -0.38 -16.22 -20.63
CA ARG A 103 -1.10 -15.09 -21.22
C ARG A 103 -0.51 -14.75 -22.58
N LEU A 104 -1.36 -14.81 -23.61
CA LEU A 104 -1.02 -14.37 -24.96
C LEU A 104 -1.53 -12.95 -25.19
N GLU A 105 -0.66 -12.10 -25.74
CA GLU A 105 -0.98 -10.77 -26.22
C GLU A 105 -0.61 -10.66 -27.72
N ASP A 106 -1.61 -10.41 -28.59
CA ASP A 106 -1.38 -10.03 -29.98
C ASP A 106 -1.23 -8.51 -30.06
N ARG A 107 0.01 -8.04 -30.12
CA ARG A 107 0.34 -6.62 -30.11
C ARG A 107 -0.06 -5.89 -31.40
N TRP A 108 -0.35 -6.63 -32.48
CA TRP A 108 -0.82 -6.06 -33.72
C TRP A 108 -2.34 -5.86 -33.76
N ALA A 109 -3.09 -6.53 -32.90
CA ALA A 109 -4.55 -6.40 -32.83
C ALA A 109 -5.04 -4.96 -32.62
N TYR A 110 -4.21 -4.13 -31.95
CA TYR A 110 -4.53 -2.75 -31.62
C TYR A 110 -3.55 -1.73 -32.22
N SER A 111 -2.66 -2.17 -33.10
CA SER A 111 -1.62 -1.33 -33.73
C SER A 111 -1.90 -1.20 -35.22
N TYR A 112 -2.12 0.04 -35.68
CA TYR A 112 -2.41 0.35 -37.08
C TYR A 112 -1.26 1.16 -37.69
N GLY A 113 -0.99 0.94 -39.00
CA GLY A 113 0.00 1.71 -39.75
C GLY A 113 1.45 1.32 -39.53
N GLU A 114 2.38 2.28 -39.72
CA GLU A 114 3.83 2.06 -39.66
C GLU A 114 4.39 1.88 -38.24
N ASN A 115 3.62 2.21 -37.20
CA ASN A 115 4.03 2.09 -35.81
C ASN A 115 3.76 0.71 -35.20
N ARG A 116 3.74 -0.36 -35.98
CA ARG A 116 3.61 -1.71 -35.46
C ARG A 116 4.90 -2.12 -34.73
N PRO A 117 4.77 -2.73 -33.52
CA PRO A 117 5.94 -3.29 -32.86
C PRO A 117 6.56 -4.42 -33.73
N PRO A 118 7.88 -4.62 -33.66
CA PRO A 118 8.58 -5.62 -34.48
C PRO A 118 8.12 -7.05 -34.21
N GLU A 119 7.67 -7.32 -32.97
CA GLU A 119 7.14 -8.60 -32.55
C GLU A 119 5.62 -8.53 -32.43
N ARG A 120 4.92 -9.45 -33.08
CA ARG A 120 3.48 -9.54 -33.05
C ARG A 120 2.96 -10.14 -31.75
N TYR A 121 3.52 -11.27 -31.36
CA TYR A 121 3.05 -12.03 -30.21
C TYR A 121 3.96 -11.81 -29.01
N ARG A 122 3.33 -11.62 -27.84
CA ARG A 122 4.00 -11.70 -26.54
C ARG A 122 3.28 -12.76 -25.72
N TYR A 123 4.04 -13.74 -25.26
CA TYR A 123 3.53 -14.85 -24.47
C TYR A 123 4.26 -14.88 -23.14
N SER A 124 3.52 -14.91 -22.03
CA SER A 124 4.10 -14.80 -20.69
C SER A 124 3.40 -15.71 -19.69
N ASN A 125 4.15 -16.21 -18.74
CA ASN A 125 3.64 -16.88 -17.55
C ASN A 125 4.50 -16.54 -16.33
N THR A 126 4.09 -17.02 -15.16
CA THR A 126 4.85 -16.87 -13.92
C THR A 126 4.94 -18.24 -13.24
N VAL A 127 6.15 -18.64 -12.92
CA VAL A 127 6.43 -19.78 -12.03
C VAL A 127 6.64 -19.24 -10.65
N THR A 128 5.79 -19.61 -9.68
CA THR A 128 5.88 -19.11 -8.30
C THR A 128 6.32 -20.23 -7.37
N LEU A 129 7.47 -20.05 -6.72
CA LEU A 129 7.88 -20.89 -5.60
C LEU A 129 7.22 -20.37 -4.33
N ARG A 130 6.58 -21.26 -3.58
CA ARG A 130 6.02 -20.96 -2.25
C ARG A 130 6.51 -22.02 -1.27
N THR A 131 7.38 -21.63 -0.34
CA THR A 131 8.05 -22.58 0.55
C THR A 131 8.32 -21.99 1.95
N SER A 132 8.28 -22.82 2.96
CA SER A 132 8.76 -22.49 4.30
C SER A 132 10.27 -22.68 4.48
N LYS A 133 10.97 -23.24 3.49
CA LYS A 133 12.43 -23.48 3.51
C LYS A 133 13.21 -22.20 3.20
N VAL A 134 13.09 -21.18 4.05
CA VAL A 134 13.59 -19.82 3.81
C VAL A 134 15.08 -19.79 3.47
N ALA A 135 15.92 -20.47 4.26
CA ALA A 135 17.37 -20.48 4.03
C ALA A 135 17.74 -21.10 2.67
N GLN A 136 17.04 -22.16 2.27
CA GLN A 136 17.23 -22.84 0.99
C GLN A 136 16.79 -21.95 -0.19
N ALA A 137 15.66 -21.25 -0.04
CA ALA A 137 15.18 -20.31 -1.03
C ALA A 137 16.13 -19.12 -1.23
N MET A 138 16.70 -18.60 -0.15
CA MET A 138 17.72 -17.55 -0.20
C MET A 138 19.02 -18.02 -0.87
N ALA A 139 19.41 -19.28 -0.68
CA ALA A 139 20.56 -19.86 -1.38
C ALA A 139 20.28 -20.03 -2.88
N ALA A 140 19.09 -20.50 -3.24
CA ALA A 140 18.66 -20.62 -4.63
C ALA A 140 18.57 -19.26 -5.32
N LEU A 141 18.04 -18.23 -4.64
CA LEU A 141 17.95 -16.87 -5.16
C LEU A 141 19.34 -16.30 -5.54
N ARG A 142 20.37 -16.56 -4.71
CA ARG A 142 21.75 -16.14 -5.04
C ARG A 142 22.31 -16.81 -6.30
N ARG A 143 21.84 -18.00 -6.62
CA ARG A 143 22.23 -18.77 -7.82
C ARG A 143 21.33 -18.52 -9.03
N SER A 144 20.28 -17.72 -8.88
CA SER A 144 19.31 -17.46 -9.97
C SER A 144 19.94 -16.77 -11.19
N GLY A 145 21.07 -16.10 -11.04
CA GLY A 145 21.86 -15.59 -12.18
C GLY A 145 22.25 -16.66 -13.19
N ASP A 146 22.41 -17.92 -12.75
CA ASP A 146 22.75 -19.04 -13.62
C ASP A 146 21.63 -19.42 -14.58
N ILE A 147 20.38 -19.03 -14.30
CA ILE A 147 19.23 -19.29 -15.18
C ILE A 147 19.20 -18.30 -16.35
N VAL A 148 19.64 -17.06 -16.13
CA VAL A 148 19.59 -15.98 -17.11
C VAL A 148 20.75 -16.09 -18.12
N ALA A 149 21.81 -16.79 -17.76
CA ALA A 149 23.03 -16.96 -18.56
C ALA A 149 22.97 -18.10 -19.61
N LYS A 150 21.85 -18.82 -19.69
CA LYS A 150 21.57 -19.90 -20.66
C LYS A 150 20.52 -19.47 -21.66
#